data_64bfc7159f21cf3f87d28220a7a8ac86
#
_entry.id   64bfc7159f21cf3f87d28220a7a8ac86
#
_cell.length_a   1.000
_cell.length_b   1.000
_cell.length_c   1.000
_cell.angle_alpha   90.00
_cell.angle_beta   90.00
_cell.angle_gamma   90.00
#
_symmetry.space_group_name_H-M   'P 1'
#
loop_
_entity.id
_entity.type
_entity.pdbx_description
1 polymer ?
#
loop_
_entity_poly.entity_id
_entity_poly.type
_entity_poly.pdbx_seq_one_letter_code
_entity_poly.pdbx_strand_id
1 'polypeptide(L)'
;MKSSLAALMAINKVQQTLLQRMTKQHHLTVSEWQLLDHIGGGENTQEILAQQTKLDTSTLSRQLKGLVAKEMVTKKAIGRDKRQLVYTITQQGEDTAEEINTAFEALSDQVFEHWSTDERNLLQILLNRLDKSMDRRRTVEN
;
A
#
# COMPACT_ATOMS: atom_id res chain seq x y z
N MET A 1 19.33 24.08 -1.62
CA MET A 1 18.31 23.16 -2.16
C MET A 1 18.86 21.74 -2.20
N LYS A 2 18.05 20.77 -1.79
CA LYS A 2 18.44 19.35 -1.80
C LYS A 2 18.49 18.80 -3.22
N SER A 3 19.40 17.85 -3.48
CA SER A 3 19.34 17.06 -4.72
C SER A 3 18.04 16.27 -4.80
N SER A 4 17.69 15.79 -6.01
CA SER A 4 16.44 15.03 -6.22
C SER A 4 16.33 13.82 -5.31
N LEU A 5 17.37 13.00 -5.20
CA LEU A 5 17.32 11.81 -4.36
C LEU A 5 17.37 12.14 -2.86
N ALA A 6 18.10 13.20 -2.48
CA ALA A 6 18.09 13.67 -1.08
C ALA A 6 16.72 14.21 -0.67
N ALA A 7 16.06 14.94 -1.57
CA ALA A 7 14.69 15.41 -1.34
C ALA A 7 13.71 14.25 -1.21
N LEU A 8 13.85 13.24 -2.07
CA LEU A 8 13.02 12.04 -2.02
C LEU A 8 13.17 11.30 -0.67
N MET A 9 14.40 11.17 -0.17
CA MET A 9 14.65 10.57 1.15
C MET A 9 13.95 11.34 2.26
N ALA A 10 14.06 12.67 2.25
CA ALA A 10 13.43 13.53 3.26
C ALA A 10 11.91 13.42 3.19
N ILE A 11 11.34 13.47 1.99
CA ILE A 11 9.89 13.33 1.76
C ILE A 11 9.40 11.97 2.25
N ASN A 12 10.10 10.90 1.91
CA ASN A 12 9.72 9.55 2.32
C ASN A 12 9.65 9.42 3.84
N LYS A 13 10.62 9.99 4.54
CA LYS A 13 10.66 9.95 6.01
C LYS A 13 9.44 10.65 6.62
N VAL A 14 9.11 11.85 6.14
CA VAL A 14 7.94 12.59 6.61
C VAL A 14 6.64 11.87 6.23
N GLN A 15 6.55 11.39 5.00
CA GLN A 15 5.39 10.66 4.52
C GLN A 15 5.10 9.43 5.38
N GLN A 16 6.12 8.64 5.71
CA GLN A 16 5.94 7.46 6.57
C GLN A 16 5.38 7.84 7.93
N THR A 17 5.86 8.92 8.53
CA THR A 17 5.33 9.40 9.80
C THR A 17 3.85 9.76 9.70
N LEU A 18 3.47 10.48 8.65
CA LEU A 18 2.08 10.90 8.44
C LEU A 18 1.16 9.69 8.18
N LEU A 19 1.62 8.76 7.34
CA LEU A 19 0.85 7.55 7.04
C LEU A 19 0.68 6.66 8.29
N GLN A 20 1.72 6.52 9.10
CA GLN A 20 1.65 5.76 10.35
C GLN A 20 0.59 6.33 11.31
N ARG A 21 0.51 7.65 11.43
CA ARG A 21 -0.52 8.30 12.26
C ARG A 21 -1.93 7.99 11.75
N MET A 22 -2.12 8.01 10.43
CA MET A 22 -3.42 7.73 9.82
C MET A 22 -3.86 6.29 10.04
N THR A 23 -2.96 5.35 9.78
CA THR A 23 -3.28 3.92 9.88
C THR A 23 -3.41 3.46 11.33
N LYS A 24 -2.63 4.04 12.23
CA LYS A 24 -2.65 3.68 13.66
C LYS A 24 -4.01 3.96 14.31
N GLN A 25 -4.73 4.98 13.85
CA GLN A 25 -6.08 5.28 14.33
C GLN A 25 -7.05 4.12 14.10
N HIS A 26 -6.75 3.28 13.10
CA HIS A 26 -7.54 2.11 12.75
C HIS A 26 -6.86 0.80 13.17
N HIS A 27 -5.82 0.88 14.03
CA HIS A 27 -5.06 -0.28 14.53
C HIS A 27 -4.34 -1.06 13.43
N LEU A 28 -4.03 -0.41 12.31
CA LEU A 28 -3.30 -1.01 11.20
C LEU A 28 -1.89 -0.43 11.10
N THR A 29 -0.98 -1.22 10.54
CA THR A 29 0.29 -0.69 10.02
C THR A 29 0.08 -0.15 8.62
N VAL A 30 1.02 0.67 8.14
CA VAL A 30 0.98 1.17 6.75
C VAL A 30 0.97 0.00 5.77
N SER A 31 1.80 -1.01 6.01
CA SER A 31 1.87 -2.20 5.14
C SER A 31 0.57 -2.98 5.12
N GLU A 32 -0.08 -3.12 6.27
CA GLU A 32 -1.39 -3.78 6.35
C GLU A 32 -2.46 -3.02 5.57
N TRP A 33 -2.47 -1.69 5.67
CA TRP A 33 -3.39 -0.87 4.90
C TRP A 33 -3.16 -1.02 3.39
N GLN A 34 -1.91 -0.97 2.94
CA GLN A 34 -1.57 -1.16 1.53
C GLN A 34 -1.99 -2.54 1.03
N LEU A 35 -1.76 -3.57 1.83
CA LEU A 35 -2.19 -4.94 1.50
C LEU A 35 -3.71 -5.04 1.44
N LEU A 36 -4.41 -4.41 2.37
CA LEU A 36 -5.87 -4.37 2.40
C LEU A 36 -6.44 -3.76 1.10
N ASP A 37 -5.82 -2.70 0.59
CA ASP A 37 -6.20 -2.11 -0.69
C ASP A 37 -6.03 -3.09 -1.86
N HIS A 38 -4.97 -3.91 -1.86
CA HIS A 38 -4.77 -4.94 -2.87
C HIS A 38 -5.88 -6.00 -2.82
N ILE A 39 -6.33 -6.37 -1.63
CA ILE A 39 -7.36 -7.39 -1.44
C ILE A 39 -8.75 -6.83 -1.80
N GLY A 40 -8.97 -5.55 -1.61
CA GLY A 40 -10.27 -4.89 -1.68
C GLY A 40 -11.04 -4.98 -2.99
N GLY A 41 -10.42 -5.46 -4.06
CA GLY A 41 -11.05 -5.59 -5.37
C GLY A 41 -11.72 -6.94 -5.61
N GLY A 42 -11.70 -7.88 -4.68
CA GLY A 42 -12.28 -9.21 -4.85
C GLY A 42 -11.53 -10.29 -4.09
N GLU A 43 -11.66 -11.53 -4.54
CA GLU A 43 -10.96 -12.66 -3.95
C GLU A 43 -9.53 -12.73 -4.49
N ASN A 44 -8.56 -12.89 -3.59
CA ASN A 44 -7.15 -12.95 -3.95
C ASN A 44 -6.49 -14.16 -3.33
N THR A 45 -5.75 -14.91 -4.14
CA THR A 45 -4.91 -15.99 -3.64
C THR A 45 -3.64 -15.39 -3.04
N GLN A 46 -3.03 -16.13 -2.12
CA GLN A 46 -1.75 -15.73 -1.54
C GLN A 46 -0.67 -15.58 -2.62
N GLU A 47 -0.71 -16.44 -3.63
CA GLU A 47 0.22 -16.39 -4.76
C GLU A 47 0.09 -15.09 -5.56
N ILE A 48 -1.13 -14.68 -5.90
CA ILE A 48 -1.39 -13.42 -6.62
C ILE A 48 -0.93 -12.23 -5.76
N LEU A 49 -1.24 -12.24 -4.47
CA LEU A 49 -0.82 -11.17 -3.56
C LEU A 49 0.70 -11.08 -3.46
N ALA A 50 1.40 -12.20 -3.44
CA ALA A 50 2.87 -12.22 -3.44
C ALA A 50 3.43 -11.57 -4.71
N GLN A 51 2.85 -11.87 -5.87
CA GLN A 51 3.26 -11.26 -7.14
C GLN A 51 2.99 -9.76 -7.18
N GLN A 52 1.82 -9.33 -6.71
CA GLN A 52 1.43 -7.91 -6.74
C GLN A 52 2.21 -7.05 -5.76
N THR A 53 2.44 -7.56 -4.56
CA THR A 53 3.11 -6.81 -3.48
C THR A 53 4.62 -6.91 -3.53
N LYS A 54 5.16 -7.95 -4.19
CA LYS A 54 6.59 -8.28 -4.21
C LYS A 54 7.18 -8.51 -2.83
N LEU A 55 6.33 -8.79 -1.84
CA LEU A 55 6.76 -9.16 -0.49
C LEU A 55 7.23 -10.62 -0.47
N ASP A 56 8.20 -10.91 0.39
CA ASP A 56 8.58 -12.30 0.61
C ASP A 56 7.44 -13.05 1.30
N THR A 57 7.47 -14.39 1.19
CA THR A 57 6.40 -15.25 1.69
C THR A 57 6.14 -15.08 3.18
N SER A 58 7.21 -14.97 3.98
CA SER A 58 7.05 -14.86 5.44
C SER A 58 6.47 -13.52 5.85
N THR A 59 6.88 -12.43 5.21
CA THR A 59 6.34 -11.09 5.45
C THR A 59 4.87 -11.01 5.09
N LEU A 60 4.52 -11.50 3.89
CA LEU A 60 3.14 -11.52 3.41
C LEU A 60 2.25 -12.36 4.33
N SER A 61 2.70 -13.56 4.70
CA SER A 61 1.93 -14.45 5.60
C SER A 61 1.67 -13.78 6.95
N ARG A 62 2.66 -13.10 7.51
CA ARG A 62 2.51 -12.39 8.79
C ARG A 62 1.51 -11.25 8.69
N GLN A 63 1.57 -10.46 7.62
CA GLN A 63 0.64 -9.35 7.40
C GLN A 63 -0.80 -9.84 7.17
N LEU A 64 -0.97 -10.89 6.37
CA LEU A 64 -2.28 -11.51 6.14
C LEU A 64 -2.86 -12.05 7.43
N LYS A 65 -2.04 -12.71 8.26
CA LYS A 65 -2.46 -13.21 9.56
C LYS A 65 -2.93 -12.08 10.48
N GLY A 66 -2.23 -10.94 10.45
CA GLY A 66 -2.63 -9.75 11.19
C GLY A 66 -3.98 -9.21 10.74
N LEU A 67 -4.22 -9.13 9.43
CA LEU A 67 -5.50 -8.66 8.89
C LEU A 67 -6.65 -9.61 9.22
N VAL A 68 -6.41 -10.91 9.21
CA VAL A 68 -7.42 -11.90 9.61
C VAL A 68 -7.74 -11.75 11.11
N ALA A 69 -6.72 -11.63 11.96
CA ALA A 69 -6.90 -11.45 13.41
C ALA A 69 -7.67 -10.17 13.74
N LYS A 70 -7.52 -9.12 12.93
CA LYS A 70 -8.23 -7.86 13.09
C LYS A 70 -9.60 -7.84 12.41
N GLU A 71 -10.02 -8.96 11.85
CA GLU A 71 -11.31 -9.13 11.16
C GLU A 71 -11.49 -8.23 9.93
N MET A 72 -10.39 -7.78 9.34
CA MET A 72 -10.41 -6.97 8.11
C MET A 72 -10.56 -7.82 6.86
N VAL A 73 -10.10 -9.07 6.92
CA VAL A 73 -10.23 -10.05 5.83
C VAL A 73 -10.61 -11.41 6.39
N THR A 74 -11.21 -12.24 5.53
CA THR A 74 -11.43 -13.65 5.80
C THR A 74 -10.49 -14.49 4.95
N LYS A 75 -10.17 -15.68 5.43
CA LYS A 75 -9.32 -16.64 4.76
C LYS A 75 -10.10 -17.90 4.49
N LYS A 76 -10.00 -18.43 3.26
CA LYS A 76 -10.64 -19.67 2.88
C LYS A 76 -9.68 -20.54 2.09
N ALA A 77 -9.63 -21.83 2.42
CA ALA A 77 -8.88 -22.81 1.65
C ALA A 77 -9.76 -23.33 0.52
N ILE A 78 -9.24 -23.32 -0.71
CA ILE A 78 -9.94 -23.78 -1.90
C ILE A 78 -9.11 -24.81 -2.65
N GLY A 79 -9.73 -25.47 -3.64
CA GLY A 79 -9.09 -26.50 -4.44
C GLY A 79 -9.43 -27.89 -3.90
N ARG A 80 -9.10 -28.93 -4.70
CA ARG A 80 -9.42 -30.33 -4.34
C ARG A 80 -8.72 -30.77 -3.06
N ASP A 81 -7.53 -30.30 -2.82
CA ASP A 81 -6.70 -30.62 -1.66
C ASP A 81 -6.70 -29.52 -0.60
N LYS A 82 -7.48 -28.47 -0.79
CA LYS A 82 -7.60 -27.31 0.12
C LYS A 82 -6.27 -26.66 0.47
N ARG A 83 -5.34 -26.63 -0.48
CA ARG A 83 -4.01 -26.03 -0.28
C ARG A 83 -3.91 -24.57 -0.69
N GLN A 84 -4.84 -24.11 -1.53
CA GLN A 84 -4.83 -22.73 -2.00
C GLN A 84 -5.63 -21.86 -1.04
N LEU A 85 -4.98 -20.81 -0.50
CA LEU A 85 -5.63 -19.85 0.39
C LEU A 85 -6.10 -18.64 -0.40
N VAL A 86 -7.35 -18.28 -0.19
CA VAL A 86 -7.98 -17.09 -0.79
C VAL A 86 -8.40 -16.14 0.31
N TYR A 87 -8.12 -14.87 0.11
CA TYR A 87 -8.43 -13.81 1.07
C TYR A 87 -9.49 -12.88 0.48
N THR A 88 -10.49 -12.59 1.27
CA THR A 88 -11.61 -11.72 0.89
C THR A 88 -11.77 -10.62 1.93
N ILE A 89 -11.94 -9.38 1.49
CA ILE A 89 -12.14 -8.26 2.40
C ILE A 89 -13.51 -8.37 3.08
N THR A 90 -13.57 -8.09 4.39
CA THR A 90 -14.84 -8.02 5.14
C THR A 90 -15.45 -6.63 4.98
N GLN A 91 -16.71 -6.46 5.41
CA GLN A 91 -17.35 -5.15 5.44
C GLN A 91 -16.56 -4.19 6.33
N GLN A 92 -16.09 -4.67 7.48
CA GLN A 92 -15.23 -3.87 8.37
C GLN A 92 -13.94 -3.44 7.66
N GLY A 93 -13.34 -4.34 6.88
CA GLY A 93 -12.15 -4.04 6.09
C GLY A 93 -12.43 -2.99 5.03
N GLU A 94 -13.55 -3.10 4.32
CA GLU A 94 -13.95 -2.10 3.31
C GLU A 94 -14.16 -0.72 3.94
N ASP A 95 -14.88 -0.66 5.05
CA ASP A 95 -15.17 0.59 5.74
C ASP A 95 -13.88 1.24 6.25
N THR A 96 -12.99 0.44 6.82
CA THR A 96 -11.70 0.91 7.33
C THR A 96 -10.81 1.42 6.20
N ALA A 97 -10.71 0.69 5.10
CA ALA A 97 -9.93 1.11 3.93
C ALA A 97 -10.48 2.42 3.36
N GLU A 98 -11.80 2.55 3.27
CA GLU A 98 -12.45 3.77 2.78
C GLU A 98 -12.13 4.98 3.67
N GLU A 99 -12.20 4.82 4.99
CA GLU A 99 -11.89 5.89 5.93
C GLU A 99 -10.43 6.34 5.82
N ILE A 100 -9.50 5.39 5.73
CA ILE A 100 -8.08 5.70 5.57
C ILE A 100 -7.82 6.37 4.22
N ASN A 101 -8.42 5.87 3.15
CA ASN A 101 -8.25 6.43 1.80
C ASN A 101 -8.79 7.85 1.73
N THR A 102 -9.92 8.13 2.39
CA THR A 102 -10.49 9.48 2.48
C THR A 102 -9.54 10.42 3.23
N ALA A 103 -8.95 9.97 4.33
CA ALA A 103 -7.97 10.76 5.08
C ALA A 103 -6.70 11.00 4.25
N PHE A 104 -6.27 10.00 3.48
CA PHE A 104 -5.11 10.14 2.59
C PHE A 104 -5.36 11.16 1.47
N GLU A 105 -6.54 11.14 0.87
CA GLU A 105 -6.93 12.15 -0.14
C GLU A 105 -6.97 13.56 0.44
N ALA A 106 -7.51 13.71 1.65
CA ALA A 106 -7.55 14.99 2.34
C ALA A 106 -6.13 15.51 2.62
N LEU A 107 -5.23 14.63 3.05
CA LEU A 107 -3.81 14.97 3.24
C LEU A 107 -3.17 15.42 1.93
N SER A 108 -3.43 14.72 0.83
CA SER A 108 -2.92 15.07 -0.49
C SER A 108 -3.37 16.47 -0.89
N ASP A 109 -4.64 16.78 -0.70
CA ASP A 109 -5.18 18.11 -1.04
C ASP A 109 -4.53 19.21 -0.19
N GLN A 110 -4.27 18.96 1.08
CA GLN A 110 -3.58 19.90 1.96
C GLN A 110 -2.13 20.14 1.53
N VAL A 111 -1.42 19.05 1.19
CA VAL A 111 -0.03 19.13 0.74
C VAL A 111 0.10 19.98 -0.52
N PHE A 112 -0.84 19.82 -1.45
CA PHE A 112 -0.80 20.50 -2.75
C PHE A 112 -1.69 21.75 -2.83
N GLU A 113 -2.12 22.27 -1.68
CA GLU A 113 -3.08 23.38 -1.62
C GLU A 113 -2.67 24.60 -2.46
N HIS A 114 -1.39 24.93 -2.47
CA HIS A 114 -0.87 26.11 -3.18
C HIS A 114 -0.21 25.77 -4.52
N TRP A 115 -0.37 24.54 -4.99
CA TRP A 115 0.18 24.10 -6.27
C TRP A 115 -0.85 24.28 -7.37
N SER A 116 -0.40 24.68 -8.56
CA SER A 116 -1.26 24.68 -9.75
C SER A 116 -1.51 23.25 -10.22
N THR A 117 -2.58 23.07 -10.98
CA THR A 117 -2.90 21.77 -11.61
C THR A 117 -1.75 21.30 -12.49
N ASP A 118 -1.12 22.19 -13.26
CA ASP A 118 0.00 21.85 -14.14
C ASP A 118 1.21 21.36 -13.32
N GLU A 119 1.51 22.01 -12.20
CA GLU A 119 2.60 21.60 -11.33
C GLU A 119 2.35 20.21 -10.73
N ARG A 120 1.13 19.95 -10.26
CA ARG A 120 0.76 18.62 -9.72
C ARG A 120 0.87 17.54 -10.79
N ASN A 121 0.38 17.80 -11.99
CA ASN A 121 0.43 16.86 -13.11
C ASN A 121 1.88 16.58 -13.52
N LEU A 122 2.73 17.61 -13.58
CA LEU A 122 4.14 17.45 -13.92
C LEU A 122 4.86 16.61 -12.86
N LEU A 123 4.63 16.89 -11.59
CA LEU A 123 5.21 16.08 -10.51
C LEU A 123 4.82 14.62 -10.62
N GLN A 124 3.53 14.34 -10.87
CA GLN A 124 3.03 12.98 -11.02
C GLN A 124 3.75 12.25 -12.16
N ILE A 125 3.89 12.89 -13.31
CA ILE A 125 4.59 12.33 -14.47
C ILE A 125 6.05 12.03 -14.12
N LEU A 126 6.74 12.99 -13.51
CA LEU A 126 8.17 12.86 -13.18
C LEU A 126 8.42 11.83 -12.09
N LEU A 127 7.55 11.74 -11.08
CA LEU A 127 7.67 10.71 -10.05
C LEU A 127 7.47 9.30 -10.63
N ASN A 128 6.52 9.13 -11.55
CA ASN A 128 6.33 7.84 -12.21
C ASN A 128 7.52 7.47 -13.10
N ARG A 129 8.13 8.44 -13.76
CA ARG A 129 9.37 8.23 -14.51
C ARG A 129 10.52 7.83 -13.59
N LEU A 130 10.64 8.50 -12.45
CA LEU A 130 11.67 8.18 -11.44
C LEU A 130 11.50 6.77 -10.90
N ASP A 131 10.26 6.37 -10.59
CA ASP A 131 9.93 5.04 -10.12
C ASP A 131 10.42 3.97 -11.09
N LYS A 132 10.12 4.11 -12.37
CA LYS A 132 10.59 3.18 -13.42
C LYS A 132 12.11 3.15 -13.53
N SER A 133 12.76 4.30 -13.42
CA SER A 133 14.22 4.40 -13.48
C SER A 133 14.89 3.68 -12.32
N MET A 134 14.34 3.81 -11.12
CA MET A 134 14.84 3.13 -9.92
C MET A 134 14.61 1.63 -9.99
N ASP A 135 13.45 1.21 -10.48
CA ASP A 135 13.10 -0.21 -10.61
C ASP A 135 14.05 -0.94 -11.57
N ARG A 136 14.45 -0.30 -12.66
CA ARG A 136 15.46 -0.85 -13.60
C ARG A 136 16.80 -1.09 -12.92
N ARG A 137 17.24 -0.17 -12.05
CA ARG A 137 18.49 -0.35 -11.30
C ARG A 137 18.43 -1.53 -10.37
N ARG A 138 17.32 -1.70 -9.66
CA ARG A 138 17.09 -2.85 -8.79
C ARG A 138 17.18 -4.18 -9.55
N THR A 139 16.62 -4.24 -10.75
CA THR A 139 16.61 -5.46 -11.59
C THR A 139 18.01 -5.80 -12.08
N VAL A 140 18.84 -4.81 -12.42
CA VAL A 140 20.20 -5.01 -12.93
C VAL A 140 21.16 -5.50 -11.85
N GLU A 141 20.96 -5.08 -10.59
CA GLU A 141 21.83 -5.45 -9.46
C GLU A 141 21.50 -6.84 -8.89
N ASN A 142 20.38 -7.40 -9.23
CA ASN A 142 19.97 -8.75 -8.88
C ASN A 142 20.27 -9.72 -10.02
#